data_27283a57c5cadf041f8bc4ffd399cccd
#
_entry.id   27283a57c5cadf041f8bc4ffd399cccd
#
_cell.length_a   1.000
_cell.length_b   1.000
_cell.length_c   1.000
_cell.angle_alpha   90.00
_cell.angle_beta   90.00
_cell.angle_gamma   90.00
#
_symmetry.space_group_name_H-M   'P 1'
#
loop_
_entity.id
_entity.type
_entity.pdbx_description
1 polymer ?
#
loop_
_entity_poly.entity_id
_entity_poly.type
_entity_poly.pdbx_seq_one_letter_code
_entity_poly.pdbx_strand_id
1 'polypeptide(L)'
;MRAALLARELRRSFGAGRGRSRVRALDGADLVALAGECVGLVGPNGAGKSTLFAVAAGLLAPDAGEIWVCGRVPRAREARRLVGYAPERPAFYPELTVREVLARFAADHARSPAARRTLVDEALGSGGLMAWADRRAAALSLGITQRLAFAQAALGRRELVLLDETLSGLDPLAQRDARERIRGLLDRGTTVIVASHDLATVERLASRVVILQQGRTVRVLEASDLARELSLVLVVEGSPRAAARILAQRYPDVWCEPAGARVAIGPRETPEGILAYCREHRIGVRASRIVSRSLEEAAVAVLSGAGAGAGAEVM
;
A
#
# COMPACT_ATOMS: atom_id res chain seq x y z
N MET A 1 0.20 21.22 -7.23
CA MET A 1 -0.69 20.25 -6.55
C MET A 1 -0.46 20.34 -5.05
N ARG A 2 -1.52 20.23 -4.22
CA ARG A 2 -1.40 20.30 -2.74
C ARG A 2 -1.10 18.90 -2.21
N ALA A 3 -0.13 18.78 -1.28
CA ALA A 3 0.10 17.52 -0.58
C ALA A 3 -0.97 17.31 0.51
N ALA A 4 -1.57 16.11 0.55
CA ALA A 4 -2.42 15.67 1.65
C ALA A 4 -1.58 15.14 2.81
N LEU A 5 -0.41 14.54 2.50
CA LEU A 5 0.59 14.16 3.49
C LEU A 5 1.98 14.50 2.95
N LEU A 6 2.79 15.14 3.79
CA LEU A 6 4.21 15.39 3.56
C LEU A 6 4.97 14.96 4.82
N ALA A 7 5.80 13.96 4.72
CA ALA A 7 6.70 13.49 5.76
C ALA A 7 8.13 13.52 5.23
N ARG A 8 9.06 14.06 6.01
CA ARG A 8 10.49 14.17 5.65
C ARG A 8 11.38 13.76 6.81
N GLU A 9 12.32 12.88 6.55
CA GLU A 9 13.35 12.42 7.48
C GLU A 9 12.78 11.99 8.85
N LEU A 10 11.60 11.37 8.85
CA LEU A 10 10.94 10.98 10.10
C LEU A 10 11.74 9.95 10.85
N ARG A 11 11.95 10.22 12.14
CA ARG A 11 12.60 9.29 13.06
C ARG A 11 11.72 9.01 14.26
N ARG A 12 11.63 7.74 14.64
CA ARG A 12 10.91 7.31 15.84
C ARG A 12 11.53 6.05 16.41
N SER A 13 11.79 6.08 17.72
CA SER A 13 12.36 4.94 18.44
C SER A 13 11.49 4.57 19.63
N PHE A 14 11.53 3.30 20.01
CA PHE A 14 10.85 2.76 21.19
C PHE A 14 11.87 2.08 22.10
N GLY A 15 11.56 1.93 23.40
CA GLY A 15 12.37 1.15 24.32
C GLY A 15 13.46 1.95 25.06
N ALA A 16 13.19 3.22 25.45
CA ALA A 16 14.06 3.96 26.36
C ALA A 16 13.81 3.52 27.82
N GLY A 17 14.62 2.59 28.33
CA GLY A 17 14.58 2.16 29.74
C GLY A 17 15.80 1.31 30.11
N ARG A 18 16.18 1.23 31.41
CA ARG A 18 17.33 0.43 31.90
C ARG A 18 17.25 -1.01 31.40
N GLY A 19 18.21 -1.42 30.54
CA GLY A 19 18.34 -2.81 30.06
C GLY A 19 17.52 -3.18 28.81
N ARG A 20 16.79 -2.26 28.16
CA ARG A 20 16.11 -2.52 26.89
C ARG A 20 16.83 -1.87 25.73
N SER A 21 17.12 -2.63 24.67
CA SER A 21 17.67 -2.12 23.43
C SER A 21 16.68 -1.14 22.80
N ARG A 22 17.16 0.01 22.36
CA ARG A 22 16.36 1.01 21.65
C ARG A 22 16.09 0.50 20.21
N VAL A 23 14.83 0.28 19.87
CA VAL A 23 14.41 -0.12 18.52
C VAL A 23 14.05 1.13 17.73
N ARG A 24 14.75 1.41 16.63
CA ARG A 24 14.41 2.48 15.69
C ARG A 24 13.34 1.97 14.74
N ALA A 25 12.11 2.39 14.94
CA ALA A 25 11.00 2.02 14.08
C ALA A 25 10.92 2.89 12.80
N LEU A 26 11.33 4.17 12.91
CA LEU A 26 11.57 5.07 11.78
C LEU A 26 12.98 5.64 11.92
N ASP A 27 13.74 5.67 10.83
CA ASP A 27 15.13 6.12 10.78
C ASP A 27 15.44 6.93 9.51
N GLY A 28 14.63 7.93 9.20
CA GLY A 28 14.71 8.73 7.99
C GLY A 28 13.66 8.31 6.96
N ALA A 29 12.40 8.16 7.39
CA ALA A 29 11.31 7.81 6.50
C ALA A 29 10.73 9.06 5.83
N ASP A 30 10.58 8.99 4.51
CA ASP A 30 9.94 9.99 3.67
C ASP A 30 8.66 9.45 3.08
N LEU A 31 7.60 10.28 3.03
CA LEU A 31 6.34 9.92 2.40
C LEU A 31 5.63 11.19 1.91
N VAL A 32 5.31 11.21 0.63
CA VAL A 32 4.49 12.27 0.03
C VAL A 32 3.26 11.63 -0.59
N ALA A 33 2.07 12.16 -0.26
CA ALA A 33 0.83 11.82 -0.96
C ALA A 33 0.14 13.11 -1.41
N LEU A 34 -0.20 13.19 -2.68
CA LEU A 34 -0.90 14.33 -3.27
C LEU A 34 -2.41 14.20 -3.02
N ALA A 35 -3.12 15.33 -3.04
CA ALA A 35 -4.57 15.32 -2.82
C ALA A 35 -5.30 14.49 -3.89
N GLY A 36 -6.18 13.59 -3.44
CA GLY A 36 -6.94 12.67 -4.31
C GLY A 36 -6.15 11.48 -4.84
N GLU A 37 -4.91 11.28 -4.39
CA GLU A 37 -4.04 10.17 -4.82
C GLU A 37 -4.26 8.92 -3.96
N CYS A 38 -4.07 7.74 -4.56
CA CYS A 38 -3.90 6.49 -3.83
C CYS A 38 -2.42 6.10 -3.80
N VAL A 39 -1.83 6.07 -2.61
CA VAL A 39 -0.42 5.68 -2.42
C VAL A 39 -0.35 4.34 -1.71
N GLY A 40 0.43 3.41 -2.27
CA GLY A 40 0.80 2.17 -1.61
C GLY A 40 2.01 2.35 -0.70
N LEU A 41 1.96 1.87 0.53
CA LEU A 41 3.10 1.78 1.43
C LEU A 41 3.46 0.32 1.64
N VAL A 42 4.58 -0.10 1.06
CA VAL A 42 4.99 -1.50 0.99
C VAL A 42 6.28 -1.71 1.77
N GLY A 43 6.44 -2.89 2.34
CA GLY A 43 7.66 -3.27 3.04
C GLY A 43 7.44 -4.48 3.93
N PRO A 44 8.51 -5.17 4.35
CA PRO A 44 8.42 -6.34 5.22
C PRO A 44 7.80 -6.01 6.58
N ASN A 45 7.45 -7.05 7.33
CA ASN A 45 7.00 -6.87 8.70
C ASN A 45 8.10 -6.22 9.54
N GLY A 46 7.73 -5.23 10.36
CA GLY A 46 8.70 -4.45 11.13
C GLY A 46 9.39 -3.32 10.35
N ALA A 47 9.06 -3.10 9.07
CA ALA A 47 9.63 -2.01 8.28
C ALA A 47 9.32 -0.59 8.80
N GLY A 48 8.31 -0.44 9.68
CA GLY A 48 7.91 0.85 10.25
C GLY A 48 6.57 1.40 9.73
N LYS A 49 5.84 0.68 8.85
CA LYS A 49 4.59 1.12 8.21
C LYS A 49 3.55 1.63 9.22
N SER A 50 3.18 0.80 10.20
CA SER A 50 2.20 1.16 11.24
C SER A 50 2.69 2.31 12.13
N THR A 51 3.99 2.41 12.37
CA THR A 51 4.57 3.55 13.12
C THR A 51 4.44 4.85 12.34
N LEU A 52 4.72 4.82 11.03
CA LEU A 52 4.54 5.98 10.14
C LEU A 52 3.07 6.42 10.10
N PHE A 53 2.13 5.47 10.01
CA PHE A 53 0.70 5.76 10.04
C PHE A 53 0.25 6.33 11.40
N ALA A 54 0.76 5.79 12.51
CA ALA A 54 0.45 6.32 13.84
C ALA A 54 0.96 7.75 14.02
N VAL A 55 2.12 8.10 13.44
CA VAL A 55 2.64 9.47 13.42
C VAL A 55 1.77 10.35 12.53
N ALA A 56 1.39 9.91 11.33
CA ALA A 56 0.53 10.64 10.40
C ALA A 56 -0.89 10.85 10.96
N ALA A 57 -1.42 9.88 11.69
CA ALA A 57 -2.70 10.00 12.39
C ALA A 57 -2.65 10.88 13.66
N GLY A 58 -1.47 11.38 14.05
CA GLY A 58 -1.27 12.19 15.23
C GLY A 58 -1.38 11.42 16.56
N LEU A 59 -1.28 10.09 16.52
CA LEU A 59 -1.28 9.22 17.69
C LEU A 59 0.09 9.16 18.36
N LEU A 60 1.16 9.32 17.56
CA LEU A 60 2.54 9.37 18.03
C LEU A 60 3.19 10.69 17.58
N ALA A 61 4.15 11.20 18.37
CA ALA A 61 5.04 12.26 17.94
C ALA A 61 6.30 11.62 17.32
N PRO A 62 6.86 12.17 16.23
CA PRO A 62 8.18 11.78 15.79
C PRO A 62 9.25 12.27 16.79
N ASP A 63 10.41 11.57 16.85
CA ASP A 63 11.56 12.03 17.64
C ASP A 63 12.34 13.11 16.87
N ALA A 64 12.32 13.06 15.52
CA ALA A 64 12.92 14.03 14.61
C ALA A 64 12.26 13.95 13.23
N GLY A 65 12.56 14.94 12.37
CA GLY A 65 11.95 15.08 11.05
C GLY A 65 10.69 15.93 11.08
N GLU A 66 10.08 16.12 9.92
CA GLU A 66 8.91 16.97 9.76
C GLU A 66 7.73 16.18 9.16
N ILE A 67 6.52 16.46 9.64
CA ILE A 67 5.31 15.90 9.08
C ILE A 67 4.17 16.92 9.06
N TRP A 68 3.51 16.98 7.92
CA TRP A 68 2.33 17.81 7.67
C TRP A 68 1.22 16.98 7.04
N VAL A 69 0.03 17.10 7.59
CA VAL A 69 -1.17 16.42 7.08
C VAL A 69 -2.21 17.48 6.76
N CYS A 70 -2.62 17.56 5.50
CA CYS A 70 -3.55 18.57 4.99
C CYS A 70 -3.10 20.00 5.35
N GLY A 71 -1.77 20.24 5.34
CA GLY A 71 -1.15 21.53 5.70
C GLY A 71 -1.15 21.85 7.19
N ARG A 72 -1.34 20.86 8.07
CA ARG A 72 -1.38 20.99 9.53
C ARG A 72 -0.48 19.98 10.22
N VAL A 73 -0.04 20.29 11.42
CA VAL A 73 0.65 19.32 12.29
C VAL A 73 -0.34 18.22 12.69
N PRO A 74 -0.02 16.91 12.57
CA PRO A 74 -0.96 15.80 12.76
C PRO A 74 -1.65 15.78 14.13
N ARG A 75 -0.97 16.24 15.19
CA ARG A 75 -1.53 16.30 16.55
C ARG A 75 -2.56 17.42 16.76
N ALA A 76 -2.66 18.37 15.83
CA ALA A 76 -3.69 19.40 15.89
C ALA A 76 -5.10 18.77 15.77
N ARG A 77 -6.06 19.29 16.55
CA ARG A 77 -7.44 18.77 16.54
C ARG A 77 -8.07 18.84 15.14
N GLU A 78 -7.76 19.91 14.42
CA GLU A 78 -8.24 20.15 13.05
C GLU A 78 -7.68 19.11 12.07
N ALA A 79 -6.40 18.73 12.19
CA ALA A 79 -5.79 17.68 11.38
C ALA A 79 -6.45 16.32 11.64
N ARG A 80 -6.63 15.96 12.92
CA ARG A 80 -7.23 14.67 13.29
C ARG A 80 -8.67 14.49 12.77
N ARG A 81 -9.41 15.58 12.58
CA ARG A 81 -10.74 15.54 11.96
C ARG A 81 -10.69 15.26 10.46
N LEU A 82 -9.59 15.60 9.79
CA LEU A 82 -9.40 15.39 8.36
C LEU A 82 -8.80 14.02 8.06
N VAL A 83 -8.23 13.34 9.06
CA VAL A 83 -7.58 12.04 8.92
C VAL A 83 -8.49 10.92 9.44
N GLY A 84 -8.68 9.90 8.61
CA GLY A 84 -9.22 8.60 9.03
C GLY A 84 -8.09 7.59 9.15
N TYR A 85 -8.14 6.73 10.16
CA TYR A 85 -7.16 5.67 10.35
C TYR A 85 -7.83 4.36 10.70
N ALA A 86 -7.56 3.33 9.92
CA ALA A 86 -7.94 1.96 10.19
C ALA A 86 -6.67 1.15 10.47
N PRO A 87 -6.40 0.74 11.71
CA PRO A 87 -5.22 -0.05 12.07
C PRO A 87 -5.36 -1.50 11.64
N GLU A 88 -4.23 -2.23 11.53
CA GLU A 88 -4.17 -3.66 11.25
C GLU A 88 -5.06 -4.49 12.20
N ARG A 89 -5.02 -4.14 13.48
CA ARG A 89 -5.81 -4.80 14.54
C ARG A 89 -6.75 -3.80 15.18
N PRO A 90 -7.92 -3.58 14.58
CA PRO A 90 -8.88 -2.66 15.15
C PRO A 90 -9.46 -3.22 16.46
N ALA A 91 -9.53 -2.36 17.47
CA ALA A 91 -10.15 -2.68 18.75
C ALA A 91 -11.30 -1.69 19.01
N PHE A 92 -12.47 -2.23 19.24
CA PHE A 92 -13.65 -1.49 19.62
C PHE A 92 -14.12 -1.91 21.01
N TYR A 93 -14.84 -1.05 21.69
CA TYR A 93 -15.46 -1.39 22.97
C TYR A 93 -16.42 -2.58 22.77
N PRO A 94 -16.18 -3.73 23.43
CA PRO A 94 -16.88 -4.98 23.14
C PRO A 94 -18.39 -4.93 23.40
N GLU A 95 -18.83 -4.05 24.31
CA GLU A 95 -20.23 -3.83 24.68
C GLU A 95 -21.01 -2.96 23.69
N LEU A 96 -20.33 -2.13 22.89
CA LEU A 96 -21.00 -1.25 21.93
C LEU A 96 -21.44 -2.02 20.69
N THR A 97 -22.60 -1.64 20.16
CA THR A 97 -23.06 -2.08 18.84
C THR A 97 -22.27 -1.37 17.73
N VAL A 98 -22.31 -1.93 16.51
CA VAL A 98 -21.70 -1.31 15.32
C VAL A 98 -22.20 0.12 15.13
N ARG A 99 -23.51 0.34 15.28
CA ARG A 99 -24.15 1.66 15.21
C ARG A 99 -23.61 2.62 16.27
N GLU A 100 -23.48 2.16 17.50
CA GLU A 100 -22.97 2.99 18.60
C GLU A 100 -21.49 3.34 18.44
N VAL A 101 -20.67 2.39 17.94
CA VAL A 101 -19.27 2.66 17.57
C VAL A 101 -19.22 3.78 16.55
N LEU A 102 -19.94 3.68 15.44
CA LEU A 102 -19.96 4.71 14.40
C LEU A 102 -20.52 6.04 14.91
N ALA A 103 -21.55 6.02 15.76
CA ALA A 103 -22.13 7.23 16.35
C ALA A 103 -21.14 8.00 17.22
N ARG A 104 -20.26 7.29 17.94
CA ARG A 104 -19.19 7.92 18.73
C ARG A 104 -18.22 8.71 17.85
N PHE A 105 -17.84 8.17 16.72
CA PHE A 105 -16.97 8.88 15.76
C PHE A 105 -17.73 9.98 15.00
N ALA A 106 -19.00 9.80 14.68
CA ALA A 106 -19.84 10.81 14.02
C ALA A 106 -19.98 12.09 14.86
N ALA A 107 -19.85 12.00 16.20
CA ALA A 107 -19.91 13.14 17.09
C ALA A 107 -18.83 14.20 16.83
N ASP A 108 -17.67 13.78 16.29
CA ASP A 108 -16.59 14.70 15.91
C ASP A 108 -16.85 15.45 14.59
N HIS A 109 -17.81 14.97 13.78
CA HIS A 109 -18.09 15.51 12.44
C HIS A 109 -19.40 16.27 12.33
N ALA A 110 -20.36 16.01 13.19
CA ALA A 110 -21.65 16.65 13.16
C ALA A 110 -22.11 17.10 14.55
N ARG A 111 -22.64 18.33 14.64
CA ARG A 111 -23.11 18.90 15.91
C ARG A 111 -24.54 18.43 16.25
N SER A 112 -25.43 18.35 15.24
CA SER A 112 -26.83 17.98 15.48
C SER A 112 -27.02 16.46 15.55
N PRO A 113 -27.93 15.95 16.38
CA PRO A 113 -28.27 14.53 16.41
C PRO A 113 -28.74 13.97 15.07
N ALA A 114 -29.50 14.75 14.31
CA ALA A 114 -29.97 14.33 12.98
C ALA A 114 -28.78 14.13 12.01
N ALA A 115 -27.87 15.09 11.91
CA ALA A 115 -26.69 14.96 11.05
C ALA A 115 -25.77 13.79 11.47
N ARG A 116 -25.67 13.50 12.78
CA ARG A 116 -24.94 12.31 13.26
C ARG A 116 -25.57 11.00 12.77
N ARG A 117 -26.92 10.90 12.86
CA ARG A 117 -27.64 9.73 12.35
C ARG A 117 -27.39 9.53 10.86
N THR A 118 -27.53 10.58 10.06
CA THR A 118 -27.23 10.52 8.61
C THR A 118 -25.84 9.99 8.35
N LEU A 119 -24.81 10.51 9.01
CA LEU A 119 -23.43 10.03 8.86
C LEU A 119 -23.28 8.56 9.24
N VAL A 120 -23.95 8.11 10.30
CA VAL A 120 -23.92 6.71 10.73
C VAL A 120 -24.61 5.81 9.72
N ASP A 121 -25.77 6.20 9.21
CA ASP A 121 -26.52 5.40 8.23
C ASP A 121 -25.76 5.33 6.88
N GLU A 122 -25.15 6.42 6.45
CA GLU A 122 -24.25 6.45 5.29
C GLU A 122 -23.04 5.51 5.48
N ALA A 123 -22.41 5.53 6.67
CA ALA A 123 -21.27 4.68 6.99
C ALA A 123 -21.65 3.20 7.07
N LEU A 124 -22.83 2.89 7.63
CA LEU A 124 -23.37 1.54 7.64
C LEU A 124 -23.68 1.03 6.23
N GLY A 125 -24.28 1.85 5.39
CA GLY A 125 -24.59 1.51 4.00
C GLY A 125 -23.35 1.28 3.17
N SER A 126 -22.45 2.28 3.11
CA SER A 126 -21.20 2.22 2.34
C SER A 126 -20.24 1.15 2.87
N GLY A 127 -20.26 0.88 4.17
CA GLY A 127 -19.49 -0.20 4.81
C GLY A 127 -20.05 -1.60 4.57
N GLY A 128 -21.30 -1.73 4.05
CA GLY A 128 -22.01 -3.01 3.97
C GLY A 128 -22.26 -3.60 5.35
N LEU A 129 -22.59 -2.74 6.34
CA LEU A 129 -22.72 -3.10 7.76
C LEU A 129 -24.16 -3.06 8.28
N MET A 130 -25.14 -2.76 7.42
CA MET A 130 -26.55 -2.64 7.83
C MET A 130 -27.07 -3.86 8.59
N ALA A 131 -26.76 -5.08 8.12
CA ALA A 131 -27.19 -6.33 8.76
C ALA A 131 -26.54 -6.58 10.13
N TRP A 132 -25.48 -5.85 10.47
CA TRP A 132 -24.74 -5.95 11.75
C TRP A 132 -24.91 -4.71 12.63
N ALA A 133 -25.71 -3.72 12.21
CA ALA A 133 -25.83 -2.43 12.86
C ALA A 133 -26.06 -2.53 14.37
N ASP A 134 -26.93 -3.45 14.80
CA ASP A 134 -27.33 -3.62 16.19
C ASP A 134 -26.59 -4.78 16.89
N ARG A 135 -25.61 -5.42 16.24
CA ARG A 135 -24.74 -6.41 16.86
C ARG A 135 -23.60 -5.74 17.64
N ARG A 136 -23.27 -6.31 18.79
CA ARG A 136 -22.15 -5.87 19.63
C ARG A 136 -20.82 -6.17 18.95
N ALA A 137 -19.82 -5.30 19.15
CA ALA A 137 -18.48 -5.47 18.59
C ALA A 137 -17.82 -6.78 19.01
N ALA A 138 -18.06 -7.26 20.23
CA ALA A 138 -17.57 -8.55 20.72
C ALA A 138 -18.06 -9.77 19.90
N ALA A 139 -19.18 -9.64 19.18
CA ALA A 139 -19.78 -10.72 18.42
C ALA A 139 -19.45 -10.68 16.91
N LEU A 140 -18.56 -9.78 16.49
CA LEU A 140 -18.17 -9.61 15.09
C LEU A 140 -17.05 -10.58 14.70
N SER A 141 -17.13 -11.11 13.49
CA SER A 141 -15.97 -11.78 12.88
C SER A 141 -14.87 -10.79 12.54
N LEU A 142 -13.64 -11.27 12.33
CA LEU A 142 -12.51 -10.44 11.94
C LEU A 142 -12.82 -9.58 10.70
N GLY A 143 -13.41 -10.19 9.65
CA GLY A 143 -13.76 -9.47 8.42
C GLY A 143 -14.79 -8.36 8.64
N ILE A 144 -15.79 -8.58 9.51
CA ILE A 144 -16.77 -7.54 9.84
C ILE A 144 -16.12 -6.45 10.70
N THR A 145 -15.23 -6.82 11.61
CA THR A 145 -14.45 -5.85 12.42
C THR A 145 -13.57 -4.96 11.54
N GLN A 146 -12.92 -5.52 10.50
CA GLN A 146 -12.16 -4.75 9.52
C GLN A 146 -13.06 -3.84 8.67
N ARG A 147 -14.24 -4.31 8.25
CA ARG A 147 -15.24 -3.45 7.58
C ARG A 147 -15.68 -2.28 8.46
N LEU A 148 -15.87 -2.52 9.76
CA LEU A 148 -16.21 -1.48 10.72
C LEU A 148 -15.06 -0.47 10.88
N ALA A 149 -13.81 -0.93 10.95
CA ALA A 149 -12.63 -0.06 11.01
C ALA A 149 -12.49 0.81 9.75
N PHE A 150 -12.74 0.22 8.58
CA PHE A 150 -12.77 0.98 7.33
C PHE A 150 -13.89 2.03 7.34
N ALA A 151 -15.12 1.64 7.72
CA ALA A 151 -16.26 2.57 7.77
C ALA A 151 -16.01 3.72 8.76
N GLN A 152 -15.43 3.44 9.92
CA GLN A 152 -15.03 4.44 10.91
C GLN A 152 -13.95 5.39 10.35
N ALA A 153 -12.93 4.85 9.67
CA ALA A 153 -11.88 5.67 9.06
C ALA A 153 -12.42 6.57 7.94
N ALA A 154 -13.37 6.07 7.15
CA ALA A 154 -14.01 6.79 6.04
C ALA A 154 -15.15 7.74 6.47
N LEU A 155 -15.58 7.69 7.75
CA LEU A 155 -16.74 8.42 8.24
C LEU A 155 -16.52 9.94 8.17
N GLY A 156 -17.52 10.65 7.65
CA GLY A 156 -17.51 12.11 7.50
C GLY A 156 -16.67 12.58 6.31
N ARG A 157 -16.30 13.87 6.32
CA ARG A 157 -15.44 14.43 5.26
C ARG A 157 -13.97 14.25 5.64
N ARG A 158 -13.35 13.22 5.08
CA ARG A 158 -11.92 12.97 5.25
C ARG A 158 -11.14 13.52 4.04
N GLU A 159 -10.02 14.20 4.28
CA GLU A 159 -9.06 14.57 3.24
C GLU A 159 -8.00 13.47 3.04
N LEU A 160 -7.73 12.69 4.12
CA LEU A 160 -6.77 11.59 4.11
C LEU A 160 -7.33 10.38 4.86
N VAL A 161 -7.23 9.19 4.27
CA VAL A 161 -7.55 7.91 4.92
C VAL A 161 -6.32 7.02 4.87
N LEU A 162 -5.93 6.50 6.03
CA LEU A 162 -4.81 5.59 6.25
C LEU A 162 -5.35 4.20 6.55
N LEU A 163 -5.00 3.22 5.73
CA LEU A 163 -5.45 1.83 5.81
C LEU A 163 -4.25 0.91 6.07
N ASP A 164 -4.10 0.45 7.31
CA ASP A 164 -2.97 -0.37 7.74
C ASP A 164 -3.34 -1.85 7.70
N GLU A 165 -2.84 -2.57 6.71
CA GLU A 165 -3.07 -4.01 6.47
C GLU A 165 -4.56 -4.43 6.46
N THR A 166 -5.48 -3.48 6.24
CA THR A 166 -6.94 -3.71 6.31
C THR A 166 -7.48 -4.58 5.18
N LEU A 167 -6.68 -4.83 4.15
CA LEU A 167 -7.03 -5.67 3.00
C LEU A 167 -6.43 -7.07 3.10
N SER A 168 -5.52 -7.28 4.04
CA SER A 168 -4.80 -8.54 4.23
C SER A 168 -5.72 -9.58 4.89
N GLY A 169 -5.65 -10.83 4.43
CA GLY A 169 -6.43 -11.92 4.99
C GLY A 169 -7.93 -11.91 4.64
N LEU A 170 -8.37 -11.00 3.78
CA LEU A 170 -9.72 -11.00 3.23
C LEU A 170 -9.84 -12.03 2.09
N ASP A 171 -11.01 -12.67 1.98
CA ASP A 171 -11.33 -13.47 0.80
C ASP A 171 -11.42 -12.60 -0.48
N PRO A 172 -11.34 -13.20 -1.69
CA PRO A 172 -11.30 -12.43 -2.94
C PRO A 172 -12.52 -11.51 -3.15
N LEU A 173 -13.70 -11.90 -2.67
CA LEU A 173 -14.92 -11.09 -2.79
C LEU A 173 -14.85 -9.88 -1.86
N ALA A 174 -14.45 -10.09 -0.60
CA ALA A 174 -14.28 -9.02 0.37
C ALA A 174 -13.16 -8.05 -0.04
N GLN A 175 -12.08 -8.54 -0.67
CA GLN A 175 -11.04 -7.69 -1.25
C GLN A 175 -11.58 -6.82 -2.39
N ARG A 176 -12.42 -7.39 -3.27
CA ARG A 176 -13.06 -6.63 -4.35
C ARG A 176 -13.94 -5.51 -3.78
N ASP A 177 -14.80 -5.85 -2.83
CA ASP A 177 -15.66 -4.87 -2.15
C ASP A 177 -14.85 -3.75 -1.50
N ALA A 178 -13.74 -4.09 -0.84
CA ALA A 178 -12.86 -3.10 -0.20
C ALA A 178 -12.20 -2.18 -1.25
N ARG A 179 -11.75 -2.72 -2.39
CA ARG A 179 -11.23 -1.90 -3.50
C ARG A 179 -12.27 -0.95 -4.07
N GLU A 180 -13.51 -1.38 -4.23
CA GLU A 180 -14.60 -0.52 -4.71
C GLU A 180 -14.88 0.63 -3.73
N ARG A 181 -14.83 0.36 -2.42
CA ARG A 181 -14.95 1.41 -1.39
C ARG A 181 -13.78 2.40 -1.42
N ILE A 182 -12.56 1.93 -1.64
CA ILE A 182 -11.39 2.81 -1.78
C ILE A 182 -11.55 3.71 -3.01
N ARG A 183 -11.98 3.15 -4.15
CA ARG A 183 -12.27 3.96 -5.35
C ARG A 183 -13.33 5.01 -5.08
N GLY A 184 -14.41 4.66 -4.39
CA GLY A 184 -15.42 5.62 -3.99
C GLY A 184 -14.91 6.73 -3.07
N LEU A 185 -13.84 6.52 -2.28
CA LEU A 185 -13.17 7.60 -1.54
C LEU A 185 -12.38 8.50 -2.48
N LEU A 186 -11.61 7.92 -3.40
CA LEU A 186 -10.82 8.65 -4.39
C LEU A 186 -11.69 9.50 -5.31
N ASP A 187 -12.83 8.98 -5.76
CA ASP A 187 -13.81 9.69 -6.60
C ASP A 187 -14.38 10.93 -5.90
N ARG A 188 -14.40 10.94 -4.56
CA ARG A 188 -14.79 12.09 -3.74
C ARG A 188 -13.63 13.04 -3.44
N GLY A 189 -12.44 12.78 -4.00
CA GLY A 189 -11.24 13.59 -3.79
C GLY A 189 -10.50 13.28 -2.47
N THR A 190 -10.87 12.22 -1.74
CA THR A 190 -10.15 11.77 -0.56
C THR A 190 -8.84 11.11 -0.96
N THR A 191 -7.74 11.48 -0.34
CA THR A 191 -6.45 10.79 -0.49
C THR A 191 -6.45 9.52 0.33
N VAL A 192 -5.95 8.43 -0.23
CA VAL A 192 -5.88 7.14 0.49
C VAL A 192 -4.44 6.64 0.49
N ILE A 193 -3.94 6.23 1.66
CA ILE A 193 -2.66 5.52 1.75
C ILE A 193 -2.96 4.12 2.28
N VAL A 194 -2.56 3.11 1.50
CA VAL A 194 -2.77 1.69 1.83
C VAL A 194 -1.45 1.06 2.16
N ALA A 195 -1.25 0.64 3.41
CA ALA A 195 -0.15 -0.24 3.77
C ALA A 195 -0.59 -1.69 3.60
N SER A 196 0.18 -2.46 2.84
CA SER A 196 -0.07 -3.88 2.65
C SER A 196 1.22 -4.62 2.29
N HIS A 197 1.28 -5.88 2.65
CA HIS A 197 2.26 -6.84 2.13
C HIS A 197 1.71 -7.60 0.89
N ASP A 198 0.40 -7.49 0.59
CA ASP A 198 -0.22 -7.98 -0.64
C ASP A 198 -0.01 -6.96 -1.77
N LEU A 199 1.09 -7.14 -2.50
CA LEU A 199 1.53 -6.25 -3.58
C LEU A 199 0.54 -6.23 -4.75
N ALA A 200 -0.12 -7.35 -5.05
CA ALA A 200 -1.10 -7.42 -6.12
C ALA A 200 -2.33 -6.54 -5.86
N THR A 201 -2.74 -6.41 -4.60
CA THR A 201 -3.82 -5.50 -4.22
C THR A 201 -3.39 -4.05 -4.30
N VAL A 202 -2.17 -3.72 -3.86
CA VAL A 202 -1.62 -2.36 -3.94
C VAL A 202 -1.47 -1.92 -5.39
N GLU A 203 -0.94 -2.77 -6.28
CA GLU A 203 -0.73 -2.51 -7.71
C GLU A 203 -2.04 -2.11 -8.43
N ARG A 204 -3.18 -2.68 -8.01
CA ARG A 204 -4.49 -2.39 -8.61
C ARG A 204 -5.14 -1.09 -8.14
N LEU A 205 -4.62 -0.48 -7.09
CA LEU A 205 -5.21 0.70 -6.45
C LEU A 205 -4.31 1.93 -6.51
N ALA A 206 -3.01 1.73 -6.29
CA ALA A 206 -2.07 2.80 -6.08
C ALA A 206 -1.53 3.36 -7.40
N SER A 207 -1.49 4.68 -7.52
CA SER A 207 -0.79 5.39 -8.59
C SER A 207 0.71 5.45 -8.35
N ARG A 208 1.09 5.41 -7.08
CA ARG A 208 2.47 5.45 -6.59
C ARG A 208 2.66 4.49 -5.43
N VAL A 209 3.84 3.87 -5.36
CA VAL A 209 4.19 2.95 -4.29
C VAL A 209 5.48 3.40 -3.63
N VAL A 210 5.46 3.50 -2.31
CA VAL A 210 6.61 3.82 -1.47
C VAL A 210 7.08 2.54 -0.79
N ILE A 211 8.34 2.17 -0.99
CA ILE A 211 8.95 0.99 -0.38
C ILE A 211 9.69 1.43 0.88
N LEU A 212 9.26 0.87 2.01
CA LEU A 212 9.84 1.11 3.32
C LEU A 212 10.61 -0.12 3.79
N GLN A 213 11.85 0.08 4.24
CA GLN A 213 12.70 -0.98 4.81
C GLN A 213 13.48 -0.44 6.00
N GLN A 214 13.42 -1.13 7.14
CA GLN A 214 14.15 -0.75 8.36
C GLN A 214 13.93 0.70 8.80
N GLY A 215 12.70 1.20 8.66
CA GLY A 215 12.33 2.56 9.02
C GLY A 215 12.76 3.65 8.03
N ARG A 216 13.27 3.28 6.85
CA ARG A 216 13.73 4.19 5.80
C ARG A 216 12.93 3.99 4.52
N THR A 217 12.66 5.05 3.82
CA THR A 217 12.15 4.99 2.45
C THR A 217 13.31 4.66 1.51
N VAL A 218 13.25 3.48 0.89
CA VAL A 218 14.32 2.99 0.01
C VAL A 218 14.04 3.26 -1.47
N ARG A 219 12.76 3.33 -1.85
CA ARG A 219 12.37 3.63 -3.23
C ARG A 219 10.93 4.12 -3.32
N VAL A 220 10.69 4.96 -4.32
CA VAL A 220 9.35 5.34 -4.77
C VAL A 220 9.20 4.84 -6.21
N LEU A 221 8.08 4.16 -6.50
CA LEU A 221 7.75 3.62 -7.81
C LEU A 221 6.44 4.25 -8.28
N GLU A 222 6.43 4.76 -9.50
CA GLU A 222 5.20 5.19 -10.16
C GLU A 222 4.56 3.99 -10.89
N ALA A 223 3.25 3.80 -10.76
CA ALA A 223 2.55 2.70 -11.43
C ALA A 223 2.69 2.79 -12.95
N SER A 224 2.78 4.01 -13.50
CA SER A 224 3.02 4.25 -14.92
C SER A 224 4.37 3.74 -15.41
N ASP A 225 5.39 3.76 -14.56
CA ASP A 225 6.74 3.30 -14.93
C ASP A 225 6.80 1.77 -14.93
N LEU A 226 6.16 1.13 -13.95
CA LEU A 226 6.04 -0.34 -13.94
C LEU A 226 5.31 -0.86 -15.18
N ALA A 227 4.25 -0.18 -15.62
CA ALA A 227 3.53 -0.55 -16.83
C ALA A 227 4.36 -0.41 -18.12
N ARG A 228 5.42 0.39 -18.12
CA ARG A 228 6.35 0.58 -19.24
C ARG A 228 7.51 -0.40 -19.23
N GLU A 229 7.84 -0.98 -18.08
CA GLU A 229 8.87 -2.01 -17.98
C GLU A 229 8.32 -3.34 -18.51
N LEU A 230 8.54 -3.61 -19.78
CA LEU A 230 8.05 -4.81 -20.45
C LEU A 230 9.08 -5.94 -20.35
N SER A 231 8.58 -7.17 -20.30
CA SER A 231 9.39 -8.38 -20.36
C SER A 231 8.78 -9.38 -21.35
N LEU A 232 9.63 -10.14 -22.03
CA LEU A 232 9.20 -11.26 -22.84
C LEU A 232 9.31 -12.56 -22.04
N VAL A 233 8.19 -13.18 -21.76
CA VAL A 233 8.14 -14.52 -21.15
C VAL A 233 8.15 -15.56 -22.25
N LEU A 234 9.12 -16.47 -22.19
CA LEU A 234 9.35 -17.54 -23.15
C LEU A 234 9.03 -18.88 -22.49
N VAL A 235 8.17 -19.68 -23.12
CA VAL A 235 8.01 -21.09 -22.79
C VAL A 235 8.94 -21.86 -23.73
N VAL A 236 9.93 -22.55 -23.17
CA VAL A 236 11.00 -23.19 -23.98
C VAL A 236 10.85 -24.70 -24.04
N GLU A 237 11.45 -25.28 -25.07
CA GLU A 237 11.67 -26.72 -25.18
C GLU A 237 12.97 -27.10 -24.48
N GLY A 238 12.94 -28.18 -23.70
CA GLY A 238 14.14 -28.64 -22.98
C GLY A 238 14.31 -27.97 -21.63
N SER A 239 15.54 -27.58 -21.28
CA SER A 239 15.88 -27.05 -19.95
C SER A 239 15.69 -25.55 -19.83
N PRO A 240 14.75 -25.06 -18.99
CA PRO A 240 14.59 -23.63 -18.72
C PRO A 240 15.86 -22.96 -18.21
N ARG A 241 16.62 -23.64 -17.34
CA ARG A 241 17.89 -23.14 -16.79
C ARG A 241 18.96 -22.95 -17.86
N ALA A 242 19.05 -23.86 -18.82
CA ALA A 242 19.99 -23.77 -19.94
C ALA A 242 19.62 -22.57 -20.85
N ALA A 243 18.35 -22.40 -21.17
CA ALA A 243 17.85 -21.28 -21.95
C ALA A 243 18.13 -19.93 -21.25
N ALA A 244 17.80 -19.82 -19.98
CA ALA A 244 18.06 -18.61 -19.20
C ALA A 244 19.55 -18.26 -19.15
N ARG A 245 20.44 -19.26 -19.02
CA ARG A 245 21.90 -19.06 -19.00
C ARG A 245 22.43 -18.56 -20.34
N ILE A 246 21.91 -19.06 -21.46
CA ILE A 246 22.29 -18.60 -22.79
C ILE A 246 21.81 -17.17 -23.01
N LEU A 247 20.57 -16.86 -22.65
CA LEU A 247 19.99 -15.52 -22.76
C LEU A 247 20.73 -14.50 -21.90
N ALA A 248 21.18 -14.87 -20.71
CA ALA A 248 21.95 -14.01 -19.80
C ALA A 248 23.34 -13.61 -20.35
N GLN A 249 23.83 -14.25 -21.41
CA GLN A 249 25.09 -13.83 -22.06
C GLN A 249 24.92 -12.52 -22.86
N ARG A 250 23.69 -12.21 -23.29
CA ARG A 250 23.41 -11.02 -24.09
C ARG A 250 22.51 -10.00 -23.36
N TYR A 251 21.56 -10.50 -22.58
CA TYR A 251 20.56 -9.66 -21.91
C TYR A 251 20.88 -9.59 -20.42
N PRO A 252 20.96 -8.37 -19.81
CA PRO A 252 21.37 -8.21 -18.42
C PRO A 252 20.33 -8.73 -17.42
N ASP A 253 19.03 -8.62 -17.78
CA ASP A 253 17.92 -8.95 -16.91
C ASP A 253 17.17 -10.18 -17.45
N VAL A 254 17.61 -11.37 -17.03
CA VAL A 254 17.01 -12.67 -17.38
C VAL A 254 16.69 -13.44 -16.12
N TRP A 255 15.47 -13.94 -16.05
CA TRP A 255 15.00 -14.79 -14.96
C TRP A 255 14.64 -16.18 -15.49
N CYS A 256 14.98 -17.21 -14.73
CA CYS A 256 14.56 -18.56 -15.00
C CYS A 256 13.13 -18.77 -14.46
N GLU A 257 12.22 -19.13 -15.34
CA GLU A 257 10.84 -19.48 -15.03
C GLU A 257 10.65 -21.02 -15.02
N PRO A 258 9.61 -21.57 -14.36
CA PRO A 258 9.39 -23.02 -14.30
C PRO A 258 9.30 -23.70 -15.68
N ALA A 259 8.74 -23.01 -16.67
CA ALA A 259 8.55 -23.50 -18.03
C ALA A 259 9.47 -22.84 -19.07
N GLY A 260 10.41 -21.97 -18.66
CA GLY A 260 11.25 -21.26 -19.61
C GLY A 260 12.09 -20.14 -19.03
N ALA A 261 12.07 -19.00 -19.68
CA ALA A 261 12.80 -17.82 -19.26
C ALA A 261 11.97 -16.54 -19.45
N ARG A 262 12.28 -15.54 -18.67
CA ARG A 262 11.77 -14.17 -18.80
C ARG A 262 12.93 -13.26 -19.09
N VAL A 263 12.79 -12.37 -20.06
CA VAL A 263 13.81 -11.41 -20.49
C VAL A 263 13.20 -10.01 -20.45
N ALA A 264 13.83 -9.07 -19.75
CA ALA A 264 13.43 -7.67 -19.80
C ALA A 264 13.64 -7.10 -21.21
N ILE A 265 12.68 -6.30 -21.68
CA ILE A 265 12.77 -5.60 -22.97
C ILE A 265 13.26 -4.19 -22.68
N GLY A 266 14.55 -3.96 -22.87
CA GLY A 266 15.15 -2.62 -22.73
C GLY A 266 14.79 -1.69 -23.89
N PRO A 267 15.19 -0.41 -23.81
CA PRO A 267 14.83 0.60 -24.81
C PRO A 267 15.33 0.32 -26.24
N ARG A 268 16.35 -0.54 -26.38
CA ARG A 268 16.95 -0.94 -27.67
C ARG A 268 16.63 -2.35 -28.09
N GLU A 269 15.83 -3.04 -27.31
CA GLU A 269 15.49 -4.45 -27.51
C GLU A 269 14.06 -4.58 -27.99
N THR A 270 13.83 -5.56 -28.86
CA THR A 270 12.50 -5.88 -29.34
C THR A 270 12.20 -7.36 -29.05
N PRO A 271 10.93 -7.73 -28.89
CA PRO A 271 10.53 -9.12 -28.73
C PRO A 271 11.03 -10.02 -29.88
N GLU A 272 10.98 -9.47 -31.11
CA GLU A 272 11.45 -10.15 -32.32
C GLU A 272 12.98 -10.39 -32.30
N GLY A 273 13.74 -9.42 -31.77
CA GLY A 273 15.20 -9.55 -31.59
C GLY A 273 15.55 -10.63 -30.57
N ILE A 274 14.82 -10.72 -29.46
CA ILE A 274 15.01 -11.77 -28.46
C ILE A 274 14.67 -13.15 -29.05
N LEU A 275 13.58 -13.25 -29.81
CA LEU A 275 13.19 -14.49 -30.50
C LEU A 275 14.18 -14.88 -31.59
N ALA A 276 14.77 -13.92 -32.30
CA ALA A 276 15.82 -14.17 -33.28
C ALA A 276 17.07 -14.75 -32.60
N TYR A 277 17.49 -14.17 -31.46
CA TYR A 277 18.59 -14.68 -30.66
C TYR A 277 18.33 -16.12 -30.15
N CYS A 278 17.08 -16.42 -29.72
CA CYS A 278 16.71 -17.78 -29.34
C CYS A 278 16.92 -18.77 -30.51
N ARG A 279 16.51 -18.41 -31.73
CA ARG A 279 16.66 -19.24 -32.93
C ARG A 279 18.14 -19.47 -33.26
N GLU A 280 18.95 -18.42 -33.24
CA GLU A 280 20.40 -18.51 -33.51
C GLU A 280 21.11 -19.45 -32.54
N HIS A 281 20.71 -19.44 -31.26
CA HIS A 281 21.31 -20.27 -30.21
C HIS A 281 20.56 -21.59 -29.98
N ARG A 282 19.69 -22.00 -30.92
CA ARG A 282 18.92 -23.24 -30.88
C ARG A 282 18.08 -23.45 -29.63
N ILE A 283 17.55 -22.36 -29.07
CA ILE A 283 16.56 -22.40 -27.99
C ILE A 283 15.19 -22.60 -28.67
N GLY A 284 14.59 -23.77 -28.52
CA GLY A 284 13.23 -24.02 -28.99
C GLY A 284 12.23 -23.26 -28.17
N VAL A 285 11.44 -22.36 -28.77
CA VAL A 285 10.40 -21.57 -28.10
C VAL A 285 9.04 -22.09 -28.55
N ARG A 286 8.25 -22.62 -27.59
CA ARG A 286 6.87 -23.08 -27.83
C ARG A 286 5.84 -21.96 -27.83
N ALA A 287 6.04 -21.00 -26.96
CA ALA A 287 5.16 -19.84 -26.81
C ALA A 287 5.94 -18.65 -26.26
N SER A 288 5.49 -17.45 -26.58
CA SER A 288 6.00 -16.22 -26.02
C SER A 288 4.85 -15.26 -25.73
N ARG A 289 4.99 -14.48 -24.67
CA ARG A 289 4.05 -13.40 -24.33
C ARG A 289 4.79 -12.20 -23.75
N ILE A 290 4.33 -11.02 -24.08
CA ILE A 290 4.79 -9.77 -23.45
C ILE A 290 3.99 -9.57 -22.16
N VAL A 291 4.68 -9.25 -21.08
CA VAL A 291 4.11 -8.91 -19.79
C VAL A 291 4.75 -7.62 -19.28
N SER A 292 3.99 -6.81 -18.56
CA SER A 292 4.56 -5.71 -17.78
C SER A 292 5.23 -6.27 -16.52
N ARG A 293 6.21 -5.54 -16.00
CA ARG A 293 6.81 -5.86 -14.72
C ARG A 293 5.77 -5.68 -13.61
N SER A 294 5.64 -6.67 -12.75
CA SER A 294 4.75 -6.56 -11.60
C SER A 294 5.38 -5.72 -10.48
N LEU A 295 4.54 -5.10 -9.66
CA LEU A 295 5.00 -4.42 -8.46
C LEU A 295 5.78 -5.36 -7.52
N GLU A 296 5.37 -6.63 -7.47
CA GLU A 296 6.03 -7.66 -6.66
C GLU A 296 7.48 -7.85 -7.08
N GLU A 297 7.73 -8.01 -8.38
CA GLU A 297 9.08 -8.17 -8.92
C GLU A 297 9.95 -6.93 -8.68
N ALA A 298 9.37 -5.74 -8.86
CA ALA A 298 10.06 -4.48 -8.61
C ALA A 298 10.40 -4.31 -7.12
N ALA A 299 9.46 -4.63 -6.24
CA ALA A 299 9.67 -4.53 -4.80
C ALA A 299 10.69 -5.56 -4.28
N VAL A 300 10.62 -6.82 -4.76
CA VAL A 300 11.60 -7.86 -4.41
C VAL A 300 13.00 -7.45 -4.86
N ALA A 301 13.16 -6.92 -6.06
CA ALA A 301 14.46 -6.47 -6.56
C ALA A 301 15.07 -5.35 -5.68
N VAL A 302 14.24 -4.40 -5.23
CA VAL A 302 14.67 -3.32 -4.33
C VAL A 302 15.03 -3.86 -2.94
N LEU A 303 14.17 -4.71 -2.37
CA LEU A 303 14.35 -5.23 -1.00
C LEU A 303 15.51 -6.23 -0.89
N SER A 304 15.84 -6.96 -1.96
CA SER A 304 16.96 -7.91 -2.03
C SER A 304 18.30 -7.25 -2.38
N GLY A 305 18.33 -5.94 -2.64
CA GLY A 305 19.54 -5.22 -3.05
C GLY A 305 19.99 -5.47 -4.50
N ALA A 306 19.22 -6.24 -5.28
CA ALA A 306 19.52 -6.54 -6.68
C ALA A 306 19.29 -5.36 -7.63
N GLY A 307 18.77 -4.23 -7.13
CA GLY A 307 18.43 -3.02 -7.89
C GLY A 307 19.34 -1.81 -7.66
N ALA A 308 20.53 -1.97 -7.08
CA ALA A 308 21.41 -0.85 -6.73
C ALA A 308 22.26 -0.36 -7.94
N GLY A 309 21.64 -0.15 -9.10
CA GLY A 309 22.35 0.23 -10.33
C GLY A 309 21.55 1.11 -11.29
N ALA A 310 20.66 2.02 -10.83
CA ALA A 310 20.18 3.13 -11.67
C ALA A 310 19.44 4.18 -10.82
N GLY A 311 20.06 5.35 -10.64
CA GLY A 311 19.36 6.62 -10.44
C GLY A 311 18.74 6.89 -9.08
N ALA A 312 19.55 7.21 -8.08
CA ALA A 312 19.11 8.02 -6.95
C ALA A 312 19.37 9.50 -7.30
N GLU A 313 18.35 10.18 -7.79
CA GLU A 313 18.25 11.64 -7.63
C GLU A 313 16.81 11.91 -7.19
N VAL A 314 16.70 12.17 -5.87
CA VAL A 314 15.49 12.73 -5.27
C VAL A 314 15.66 14.25 -5.34
N MET A 315 14.90 14.90 -6.22
CA MET A 315 14.64 16.35 -6.11
C MET A 315 13.35 16.60 -5.36
#